data_1cf20f05618c1f35613397c65af7d626
#
_entry.id   1cf20f05618c1f35613397c65af7d626
#
_cell.length_a   1.000
_cell.length_b   1.000
_cell.length_c   1.000
_cell.angle_alpha   90.00
_cell.angle_beta   90.00
_cell.angle_gamma   90.00
#
_symmetry.space_group_name_H-M   'P 1'
#
loop_
_entity.id
_entity.type
_entity.pdbx_description
1 polymer ?
#
loop_
_entity_poly.entity_id
_entity_poly.type
_entity_poly.pdbx_seq_one_letter_code
_entity_poly.pdbx_strand_id
1 'polypeptide(L)'
;TMKLEDYDAVAAVARGTWYLTKQILRRFMLRKNRGRIINVTSVVGHIGNPGQIPYVMVKAGLDAFSKSLAQELAGREILVNAVAPGFIETDMTAELPEAIRGAILARIPQQRMGRPDEVADAVTWLATRASYVNGCVLHVNGGLFGG
;
A
#
# COMPACT_ATOMS: atom_id res chain seq x y z
N THR A 1 -11.00 -12.46 -19.48
CA THR A 1 -9.77 -13.27 -19.67
C THR A 1 -8.60 -12.34 -19.48
N MET A 2 -7.78 -12.58 -18.46
CA MET A 2 -6.57 -11.79 -18.22
C MET A 2 -5.52 -12.14 -19.26
N LYS A 3 -4.91 -11.13 -19.89
CA LYS A 3 -3.78 -11.31 -20.79
C LYS A 3 -2.47 -11.33 -20.01
N LEU A 4 -1.46 -12.01 -20.54
CA LEU A 4 -0.15 -12.09 -19.90
C LEU A 4 0.53 -10.70 -19.86
N GLU A 5 0.30 -9.88 -20.87
CA GLU A 5 0.82 -8.52 -20.92
C GLU A 5 0.29 -7.64 -19.77
N ASP A 6 -0.98 -7.83 -19.39
CA ASP A 6 -1.58 -7.11 -18.26
C ASP A 6 -0.93 -7.53 -16.93
N TYR A 7 -0.64 -8.84 -16.80
CA TYR A 7 0.11 -9.34 -15.66
C TYR A 7 1.54 -8.77 -15.62
N ASP A 8 2.26 -8.80 -16.74
CA ASP A 8 3.64 -8.32 -16.81
C ASP A 8 3.73 -6.81 -16.49
N ALA A 9 2.78 -6.01 -16.99
CA ALA A 9 2.71 -4.58 -16.70
C ALA A 9 2.55 -4.31 -15.20
N VAL A 10 1.66 -5.04 -14.53
CA VAL A 10 1.42 -4.88 -13.08
C VAL A 10 2.58 -5.46 -12.27
N ALA A 11 3.13 -6.63 -12.66
CA ALA A 11 4.27 -7.24 -11.99
C ALA A 11 5.54 -6.38 -12.07
N ALA A 12 5.69 -5.58 -13.12
CA ALA A 12 6.79 -4.62 -13.25
C ALA A 12 6.83 -3.60 -12.09
N VAL A 13 5.68 -3.28 -11.49
CA VAL A 13 5.60 -2.40 -10.31
C VAL A 13 6.32 -3.04 -9.11
N ALA A 14 6.07 -4.30 -8.82
CA ALA A 14 6.74 -5.01 -7.73
C ALA A 14 8.25 -5.10 -7.96
N ARG A 15 8.67 -5.45 -9.18
CA ARG A 15 10.08 -5.48 -9.57
C ARG A 15 10.75 -4.10 -9.42
N GLY A 16 10.10 -3.06 -9.89
CA GLY A 16 10.58 -1.68 -9.81
C GLY A 16 10.72 -1.22 -8.36
N THR A 17 9.72 -1.48 -7.53
CA THR A 17 9.75 -1.16 -6.09
C THR A 17 10.90 -1.87 -5.38
N TRP A 18 11.06 -3.18 -5.60
CA TRP A 18 12.17 -3.94 -5.03
C TRP A 18 13.53 -3.36 -5.46
N TYR A 19 13.72 -3.11 -6.77
CA TYR A 19 14.97 -2.60 -7.29
C TYR A 19 15.30 -1.20 -6.75
N LEU A 20 14.34 -0.27 -6.78
CA LEU A 20 14.51 1.08 -6.25
C LEU A 20 14.86 1.06 -4.76
N THR A 21 14.12 0.29 -3.97
CA THR A 21 14.36 0.12 -2.54
C THR A 21 15.78 -0.39 -2.28
N LYS A 22 16.23 -1.42 -3.00
CA LYS A 22 17.59 -1.95 -2.90
C LYS A 22 18.64 -0.86 -3.19
N GLN A 23 18.45 -0.03 -4.23
CA GLN A 23 19.40 1.02 -4.59
C GLN A 23 19.45 2.12 -3.51
N ILE A 24 18.31 2.56 -3.02
CA ILE A 24 18.21 3.60 -1.98
C ILE A 24 18.82 3.10 -0.67
N LEU A 25 18.51 1.88 -0.26
CA LEU A 25 19.10 1.27 0.93
C LEU A 25 20.64 1.25 0.84
N ARG A 26 21.20 0.68 -0.23
CA ARG A 26 22.65 0.52 -0.37
C ARG A 26 23.39 1.84 -0.49
N ARG A 27 22.82 2.79 -1.23
CA ARG A 27 23.51 4.06 -1.53
C ARG A 27 23.40 5.09 -0.41
N PHE A 28 22.30 5.07 0.34
CA PHE A 28 21.97 6.14 1.28
C PHE A 28 21.66 5.66 2.70
N MET A 29 20.67 4.79 2.88
CA MET A 29 20.12 4.52 4.20
C MET A 29 21.06 3.68 5.07
N LEU A 30 21.67 2.61 4.51
CA LEU A 30 22.57 1.73 5.27
C LEU A 30 23.83 2.48 5.75
N ARG A 31 24.32 3.43 4.96
CA ARG A 31 25.50 4.25 5.34
C ARG A 31 25.17 5.23 6.46
N LYS A 32 23.97 5.78 6.47
CA LYS A 32 23.49 6.72 7.49
C LYS A 32 22.88 6.03 8.70
N ASN A 33 22.65 4.72 8.61
CA ASN A 33 21.90 3.90 9.59
C ASN A 33 20.55 4.51 9.98
N ARG A 34 19.88 5.21 9.05
CA ARG A 34 18.62 5.94 9.30
C ARG A 34 17.78 6.00 8.03
N GLY A 35 16.47 5.79 8.18
CA GLY A 35 15.55 5.95 7.06
C GLY A 35 14.10 5.59 7.41
N ARG A 36 13.21 5.94 6.49
CA ARG A 36 11.79 5.54 6.50
C ARG A 36 11.42 5.09 5.10
N ILE A 37 10.82 3.90 5.02
CA ILE A 37 10.27 3.35 3.78
C ILE A 37 8.78 3.11 4.04
N ILE A 38 7.94 3.73 3.24
CA ILE A 38 6.49 3.56 3.30
C ILE A 38 6.01 3.12 1.93
N ASN A 39 5.52 1.88 1.83
CA ASN A 39 4.92 1.37 0.61
C ASN A 39 3.42 1.63 0.60
N VAL A 40 2.90 2.26 -0.44
CA VAL A 40 1.45 2.42 -0.63
C VAL A 40 0.91 1.18 -1.33
N THR A 41 0.20 0.36 -0.56
CA THR A 41 -0.37 -0.91 -1.03
C THR A 41 -1.87 -0.76 -1.35
N SER A 42 -2.73 -1.64 -0.93
CA SER A 42 -4.18 -1.50 -1.09
C SER A 42 -4.91 -2.49 -0.19
N VAL A 43 -6.10 -2.12 0.26
CA VAL A 43 -7.02 -3.02 0.96
C VAL A 43 -7.34 -4.27 0.15
N VAL A 44 -7.38 -4.18 -1.19
CA VAL A 44 -7.67 -5.34 -2.05
C VAL A 44 -6.60 -6.43 -2.00
N GLY A 45 -5.38 -6.11 -1.58
CA GLY A 45 -4.34 -7.10 -1.27
C GLY A 45 -4.73 -8.03 -0.12
N HIS A 46 -5.67 -7.62 0.73
CA HIS A 46 -6.16 -8.38 1.89
C HIS A 46 -7.50 -9.07 1.62
N ILE A 47 -8.42 -8.35 0.96
CA ILE A 47 -9.80 -8.86 0.76
C ILE A 47 -10.02 -9.51 -0.61
N GLY A 48 -9.09 -9.34 -1.55
CA GLY A 48 -9.29 -9.68 -2.96
C GLY A 48 -10.21 -8.71 -3.69
N ASN A 49 -10.19 -8.75 -5.02
CA ASN A 49 -11.15 -8.06 -5.86
C ASN A 49 -11.32 -8.78 -7.20
N PRO A 50 -12.54 -9.20 -7.57
CA PRO A 50 -12.79 -9.85 -8.85
C PRO A 50 -12.28 -9.03 -10.04
N GLY A 51 -11.62 -9.68 -11.01
CA GLY A 51 -11.08 -9.02 -12.19
C GLY A 51 -9.72 -8.34 -12.00
N GLN A 52 -9.17 -8.30 -10.79
CA GLN A 52 -7.90 -7.61 -10.48
C GLN A 52 -6.81 -8.55 -9.91
N ILE A 53 -6.79 -9.81 -10.31
CA ILE A 53 -5.86 -10.80 -9.74
C ILE A 53 -4.40 -10.34 -9.75
N PRO A 54 -3.81 -9.84 -10.86
CA PRO A 54 -2.41 -9.38 -10.86
C PRO A 54 -2.18 -8.22 -9.90
N TYR A 55 -3.11 -7.27 -9.87
CA TYR A 55 -3.03 -6.12 -8.97
C TYR A 55 -3.07 -6.54 -7.50
N VAL A 56 -4.00 -7.43 -7.15
CA VAL A 56 -4.11 -8.03 -5.80
C VAL A 56 -2.82 -8.74 -5.40
N MET A 57 -2.27 -9.58 -6.29
CA MET A 57 -1.02 -10.29 -6.05
C MET A 57 0.13 -9.32 -5.76
N VAL A 58 0.28 -8.27 -6.54
CA VAL A 58 1.35 -7.29 -6.37
C VAL A 58 1.17 -6.52 -5.06
N LYS A 59 -0.05 -6.07 -4.75
CA LYS A 59 -0.30 -5.29 -3.51
C LYS A 59 -0.12 -6.14 -2.26
N ALA A 60 -0.58 -7.38 -2.24
CA ALA A 60 -0.33 -8.34 -1.17
C ALA A 60 1.18 -8.66 -1.05
N GLY A 61 1.87 -8.82 -2.17
CA GLY A 61 3.31 -9.03 -2.21
C GLY A 61 4.11 -7.86 -1.63
N LEU A 62 3.66 -6.62 -1.85
CA LEU A 62 4.30 -5.43 -1.27
C LEU A 62 4.10 -5.33 0.25
N ASP A 63 2.98 -5.81 0.79
CA ASP A 63 2.77 -5.93 2.24
C ASP A 63 3.75 -6.93 2.86
N ALA A 64 3.86 -8.12 2.25
CA ALA A 64 4.81 -9.15 2.65
C ALA A 64 6.27 -8.67 2.52
N PHE A 65 6.60 -7.98 1.43
CA PHE A 65 7.91 -7.35 1.22
C PHE A 65 8.24 -6.34 2.32
N SER A 66 7.28 -5.48 2.69
CA SER A 66 7.48 -4.47 3.74
C SER A 66 7.76 -5.12 5.10
N LYS A 67 7.02 -6.17 5.45
CA LYS A 67 7.22 -6.95 6.69
C LYS A 67 8.58 -7.64 6.73
N SER A 68 8.96 -8.31 5.65
CA SER A 68 10.25 -9.01 5.56
C SER A 68 11.42 -8.03 5.64
N LEU A 69 11.34 -6.91 4.92
CA LEU A 69 12.39 -5.91 4.93
C LEU A 69 12.52 -5.22 6.30
N ALA A 70 11.41 -5.00 7.00
CA ALA A 70 11.42 -4.48 8.37
C ALA A 70 12.20 -5.40 9.33
N GLN A 71 12.04 -6.73 9.19
CA GLN A 71 12.76 -7.72 9.98
C GLN A 71 14.25 -7.75 9.63
N GLU A 72 14.60 -7.70 8.34
CA GLU A 72 16.00 -7.66 7.89
C GLU A 72 16.75 -6.43 8.41
N LEU A 73 16.05 -5.32 8.63
CA LEU A 73 16.62 -4.05 9.05
C LEU A 73 16.41 -3.76 10.56
N ALA A 74 15.91 -4.72 11.34
CA ALA A 74 15.49 -4.53 12.74
C ALA A 74 16.60 -3.99 13.67
N GLY A 75 17.88 -4.27 13.38
CA GLY A 75 19.03 -3.74 14.12
C GLY A 75 19.46 -2.32 13.73
N ARG A 76 18.67 -1.61 12.92
CA ARG A 76 18.99 -0.29 12.37
C ARG A 76 17.89 0.71 12.66
N GLU A 77 18.19 2.00 12.58
CA GLU A 77 17.19 3.08 12.65
C GLU A 77 16.43 3.26 11.31
N ILE A 78 16.21 2.17 10.58
CA ILE A 78 15.47 2.16 9.32
C ILE A 78 14.15 1.45 9.57
N LEU A 79 13.04 2.18 9.49
CA LEU A 79 11.71 1.63 9.68
C LEU A 79 11.01 1.45 8.32
N VAL A 80 10.37 0.31 8.16
CA VAL A 80 9.67 -0.07 6.93
C VAL A 80 8.23 -0.39 7.26
N ASN A 81 7.30 0.32 6.66
CA ASN A 81 5.87 0.13 6.86
C ASN A 81 5.12 0.17 5.53
N ALA A 82 3.87 -0.22 5.54
CA ALA A 82 2.96 -0.06 4.43
C ALA A 82 1.71 0.73 4.86
N VAL A 83 1.11 1.43 3.92
CA VAL A 83 -0.24 2.00 4.04
C VAL A 83 -1.12 1.30 3.03
N ALA A 84 -2.24 0.74 3.49
CA ALA A 84 -3.24 0.06 2.67
C ALA A 84 -4.52 0.90 2.58
N PRO A 85 -4.64 1.80 1.59
CA PRO A 85 -5.86 2.56 1.38
C PRO A 85 -7.03 1.66 0.98
N GLY A 86 -8.24 2.08 1.35
CA GLY A 86 -9.49 1.57 0.82
C GLY A 86 -9.84 2.21 -0.53
N PHE A 87 -11.14 2.44 -0.74
CA PHE A 87 -11.60 3.22 -1.88
C PHE A 87 -11.46 4.71 -1.58
N ILE A 88 -10.67 5.39 -2.41
CA ILE A 88 -10.30 6.80 -2.25
C ILE A 88 -10.88 7.61 -3.41
N GLU A 89 -11.40 8.79 -3.12
CA GLU A 89 -11.89 9.75 -4.12
C GLU A 89 -10.71 10.26 -4.97
N THR A 90 -10.73 9.88 -6.24
CA THR A 90 -9.76 10.27 -7.25
C THR A 90 -10.49 10.42 -8.58
N ASP A 91 -9.85 11.00 -9.58
CA ASP A 91 -10.43 11.09 -10.93
C ASP A 91 -10.92 9.73 -11.45
N MET A 92 -10.16 8.66 -11.18
CA MET A 92 -10.55 7.29 -11.55
C MET A 92 -11.83 6.79 -10.87
N THR A 93 -12.07 7.18 -9.62
CA THR A 93 -13.27 6.78 -8.88
C THR A 93 -14.46 7.70 -9.13
N ALA A 94 -14.21 8.93 -9.57
CA ALA A 94 -15.25 9.88 -9.97
C ALA A 94 -16.01 9.42 -11.23
N GLU A 95 -15.34 8.68 -12.12
CA GLU A 95 -15.91 8.15 -13.36
C GLU A 95 -16.71 6.84 -13.18
N LEU A 96 -16.77 6.30 -11.96
CA LEU A 96 -17.50 5.06 -11.70
C LEU A 96 -19.01 5.27 -11.86
N PRO A 97 -19.73 4.33 -12.54
CA PRO A 97 -21.18 4.33 -12.58
C PRO A 97 -21.78 4.37 -11.17
N GLU A 98 -22.89 5.11 -11.00
CA GLU A 98 -23.52 5.30 -9.69
C GLU A 98 -23.89 3.99 -8.98
N ALA A 99 -24.34 3.00 -9.74
CA ALA A 99 -24.66 1.65 -9.20
C ALA A 99 -23.42 0.97 -8.59
N ILE A 100 -22.25 1.12 -9.24
CA ILE A 100 -20.97 0.57 -8.73
C ILE A 100 -20.51 1.37 -7.51
N ARG A 101 -20.61 2.69 -7.58
CA ARG A 101 -20.28 3.58 -6.46
C ARG A 101 -21.13 3.24 -5.23
N GLY A 102 -22.44 3.09 -5.39
CA GLY A 102 -23.37 2.70 -4.32
C GLY A 102 -23.02 1.34 -3.71
N ALA A 103 -22.69 0.34 -4.55
CA ALA A 103 -22.28 -0.97 -4.07
C ALA A 103 -20.97 -0.94 -3.27
N ILE A 104 -20.02 -0.08 -3.66
CA ILE A 104 -18.78 0.14 -2.91
C ILE A 104 -19.10 0.79 -1.55
N LEU A 105 -19.89 1.87 -1.54
CA LEU A 105 -20.22 2.60 -0.32
C LEU A 105 -20.97 1.72 0.70
N ALA A 106 -21.85 0.85 0.24
CA ALA A 106 -22.58 -0.09 1.09
C ALA A 106 -21.65 -1.07 1.85
N ARG A 107 -20.44 -1.31 1.35
CA ARG A 107 -19.43 -2.18 1.99
C ARG A 107 -18.55 -1.45 2.99
N ILE A 108 -18.49 -0.13 2.94
CA ILE A 108 -17.65 0.68 3.80
C ILE A 108 -18.44 1.08 5.05
N PRO A 109 -18.06 0.69 6.26
CA PRO A 109 -18.78 1.06 7.48
C PRO A 109 -18.98 2.57 7.65
N GLN A 110 -18.00 3.40 7.26
CA GLN A 110 -18.14 4.86 7.28
C GLN A 110 -19.01 5.42 6.15
N GLN A 111 -19.53 4.60 5.25
CA GLN A 111 -20.45 4.95 4.14
C GLN A 111 -19.97 6.10 3.24
N ARG A 112 -18.66 6.28 3.15
CA ARG A 112 -18.01 7.23 2.25
C ARG A 112 -16.68 6.66 1.73
N MET A 113 -16.22 7.15 0.63
CA MET A 113 -14.84 6.96 0.21
C MET A 113 -13.91 7.82 1.08
N GLY A 114 -12.66 7.41 1.20
CA GLY A 114 -11.64 8.22 1.82
C GLY A 114 -11.17 9.34 0.88
N ARG A 115 -10.59 10.39 1.44
CA ARG A 115 -9.95 11.46 0.66
C ARG A 115 -8.46 11.19 0.52
N PRO A 116 -7.81 11.69 -0.54
CA PRO A 116 -6.35 11.56 -0.72
C PRO A 116 -5.54 12.13 0.46
N ASP A 117 -5.99 13.23 1.06
CA ASP A 117 -5.35 13.86 2.23
C ASP A 117 -5.35 12.94 3.46
N GLU A 118 -6.40 12.13 3.68
CA GLU A 118 -6.45 11.16 4.78
C GLU A 118 -5.38 10.07 4.63
N VAL A 119 -5.07 9.67 3.40
CA VAL A 119 -3.96 8.74 3.13
C VAL A 119 -2.60 9.44 3.30
N ALA A 120 -2.50 10.68 2.82
CA ALA A 120 -1.27 11.48 2.94
C ALA A 120 -0.91 11.75 4.40
N ASP A 121 -1.89 11.99 5.26
CA ASP A 121 -1.70 12.18 6.71
C ASP A 121 -1.12 10.91 7.35
N ALA A 122 -1.65 9.74 7.01
CA ALA A 122 -1.14 8.46 7.49
C ALA A 122 0.33 8.22 7.06
N VAL A 123 0.65 8.50 5.79
CA VAL A 123 2.01 8.41 5.26
C VAL A 123 2.93 9.40 5.97
N THR A 124 2.49 10.63 6.15
CA THR A 124 3.25 11.68 6.84
C THR A 124 3.54 11.31 8.28
N TRP A 125 2.54 10.78 9.00
CA TRP A 125 2.73 10.32 10.38
C TRP A 125 3.76 9.18 10.46
N LEU A 126 3.68 8.18 9.61
CA LEU A 126 4.66 7.10 9.53
C LEU A 126 6.07 7.62 9.20
N ALA A 127 6.18 8.61 8.33
CA ALA A 127 7.45 9.18 7.90
C ALA A 127 8.13 10.03 8.98
N THR A 128 7.35 10.70 9.84
CA THR A 128 7.88 11.77 10.69
C THR A 128 7.77 11.50 12.21
N ARG A 129 6.73 10.78 12.65
CA ARG A 129 6.40 10.63 14.08
C ARG A 129 6.42 9.20 14.60
N ALA A 130 6.15 8.20 13.76
CA ALA A 130 6.02 6.80 14.15
C ALA A 130 7.39 6.16 14.42
N SER A 131 8.04 6.51 15.52
CA SER A 131 9.40 6.05 15.84
C SER A 131 9.46 4.59 16.32
N TYR A 132 8.34 4.02 16.77
CA TYR A 132 8.25 2.65 17.28
C TYR A 132 7.28 1.77 16.48
N VAL A 133 7.02 2.16 15.21
CA VAL A 133 6.18 1.39 14.28
C VAL A 133 7.07 0.85 13.17
N ASN A 134 7.18 -0.47 13.08
CA ASN A 134 8.00 -1.15 12.09
C ASN A 134 7.34 -2.46 11.64
N GLY A 135 7.29 -2.73 10.34
CA GLY A 135 6.65 -3.91 9.75
C GLY A 135 5.11 -3.86 9.78
N CYS A 136 4.52 -2.71 10.07
CA CYS A 136 3.07 -2.53 10.11
C CYS A 136 2.49 -2.30 8.72
N VAL A 137 1.27 -2.81 8.49
CA VAL A 137 0.40 -2.39 7.40
C VAL A 137 -0.73 -1.55 8.02
N LEU A 138 -0.67 -0.25 7.81
CA LEU A 138 -1.67 0.69 8.33
C LEU A 138 -2.85 0.78 7.36
N HIS A 139 -4.01 0.34 7.81
CA HIS A 139 -5.25 0.40 7.02
C HIS A 139 -5.91 1.77 7.10
N VAL A 140 -6.16 2.41 5.95
CA VAL A 140 -6.86 3.69 5.80
C VAL A 140 -8.05 3.45 4.86
N ASN A 141 -9.13 2.86 5.37
CA ASN A 141 -10.17 2.27 4.53
C ASN A 141 -11.62 2.42 5.06
N GLY A 142 -11.84 3.27 6.05
CA GLY A 142 -13.18 3.52 6.60
C GLY A 142 -13.84 2.29 7.27
N GLY A 143 -13.03 1.32 7.70
CA GLY A 143 -13.50 0.08 8.33
C GLY A 143 -13.85 -1.04 7.34
N LEU A 144 -13.56 -0.88 6.05
CA LEU A 144 -13.81 -1.91 5.02
C LEU A 144 -13.07 -3.23 5.33
N PHE A 145 -11.92 -3.14 5.96
CA PHE A 145 -11.13 -4.26 6.45
C PHE A 145 -10.43 -3.86 7.75
N GLY A 146 -10.55 -4.70 8.79
CA GLY A 146 -9.79 -4.62 10.04
C GLY A 146 -8.95 -5.88 10.16
N GLY A 147 -7.65 -5.75 10.07
CA GLY A 147 -6.69 -6.84 10.15
C GLY A 147 -6.51 -7.38 11.55
#